data_06fca4b6c6ec2b281962ad39a200b708
#
_entry.id   06fca4b6c6ec2b281962ad39a200b708
#
_cell.length_a   1.000
_cell.length_b   1.000
_cell.length_c   1.000
_cell.angle_alpha   90.00
_cell.angle_beta   90.00
_cell.angle_gamma   90.00
#
_symmetry.space_group_name_H-M   'P 1'
#
loop_
_entity.id
_entity.type
_entity.pdbx_description
1 polymer ?
#
loop_
_entity_poly.entity_id
_entity_poly.type
_entity_poly.pdbx_seq_one_letter_code
_entity_poly.pdbx_strand_id
1 'polypeptide(L)'
;MNRPKIFIAALAAVMMAGCELLPTPQPNGGNNNGGGNNTEQPGGNEGDGNIEDLTMEYVVRQRRSAKRGLSGHPQIETDITMIAPGVAWVYNWGATAPFPELMQQGNMLFLPMAWNANFGADQMRAYKAANPSAEYILAYNEPNFTDQANMTPEVAASHWGALKAVAQELGMKLISPAVNYGTLAGYSDPIKWLDEFFACEGVSLDDVAGIAVHCYMPSGESLKSFIRRFDKYGKPVYMTEFCHANNSITNNEATQQNYMSDVLNYMECDDQVGGYAWFMLRGSGDWKAISLVNSSAKEPALTDLGKEYVWFSSFDKECYYPTEEAFPAAHYRSNNAEEVAEGTEWKYAPKIKASTDTTGEVMLTDFYSTEMWVEYGVEVEEAGEYELLVRYSTFMDSTYKFTIDGNEVEHTFAGCYELGGTEVWKTTRVEPLNLSEGKHTLRMSLTQGRGSFNWMCLRKVK
;
A
#
# COMPACT_ATOMS: atom_id res chain seq x y z
N MET A 1 29.19 -9.71 19.86
CA MET A 1 28.29 -8.88 19.04
C MET A 1 26.93 -8.93 19.71
N ASN A 2 26.52 -7.82 20.34
CA ASN A 2 25.22 -7.72 21.01
C ASN A 2 24.12 -7.61 19.95
N ARG A 3 23.29 -8.63 19.83
CA ARG A 3 22.09 -8.61 19.00
C ARG A 3 21.04 -7.72 19.70
N PRO A 4 20.39 -6.78 19.03
CA PRO A 4 19.29 -6.03 19.62
C PRO A 4 18.14 -7.00 19.93
N LYS A 5 17.71 -7.02 21.18
CA LYS A 5 16.47 -7.70 21.58
C LYS A 5 15.33 -6.75 21.24
N ILE A 6 14.58 -7.05 20.17
CA ILE A 6 13.34 -6.35 19.87
C ILE A 6 12.29 -6.84 20.87
N PHE A 7 12.07 -6.06 21.93
CA PHE A 7 10.97 -6.28 22.87
C PHE A 7 9.70 -5.64 22.28
N ILE A 8 8.85 -6.45 21.65
CA ILE A 8 7.47 -6.08 21.29
C ILE A 8 6.54 -6.79 22.29
N ALA A 9 6.75 -6.55 23.56
CA ALA A 9 6.03 -7.21 24.64
C ALA A 9 5.00 -6.26 25.29
N ALA A 10 4.01 -5.76 24.58
CA ALA A 10 2.89 -5.05 25.23
C ALA A 10 1.60 -4.96 24.37
N LEU A 11 1.46 -5.75 23.30
CA LEU A 11 0.41 -5.49 22.31
C LEU A 11 -0.96 -6.12 22.60
N ALA A 12 -1.01 -7.23 23.32
CA ALA A 12 -2.26 -8.01 23.47
C ALA A 12 -3.14 -7.58 24.65
N ALA A 13 -2.62 -6.88 25.66
CA ALA A 13 -3.36 -6.59 26.88
C ALA A 13 -4.35 -5.42 26.79
N VAL A 14 -4.20 -4.52 25.79
CA VAL A 14 -5.06 -3.32 25.65
C VAL A 14 -6.27 -3.54 24.75
N MET A 15 -6.31 -4.62 23.97
CA MET A 15 -7.38 -4.84 22.99
C MET A 15 -8.62 -5.56 23.53
N MET A 16 -8.63 -6.00 24.80
CA MET A 16 -9.80 -6.72 25.39
C MET A 16 -10.66 -5.88 26.33
N ALA A 17 -10.31 -4.63 26.60
CA ALA A 17 -11.05 -3.76 27.53
C ALA A 17 -11.58 -2.53 26.80
N GLY A 18 -12.66 -2.66 26.05
CA GLY A 18 -13.24 -1.50 25.39
C GLY A 18 -14.45 -1.76 24.51
N CYS A 19 -15.28 -2.76 24.83
CA CYS A 19 -16.64 -2.86 24.27
C CYS A 19 -17.65 -2.26 25.26
N GLU A 20 -17.68 -0.93 25.38
CA GLU A 20 -18.89 -0.26 25.84
C GLU A 20 -19.59 0.33 24.60
N LEU A 21 -20.78 -0.22 24.36
CA LEU A 21 -21.71 0.21 23.31
C LEU A 21 -22.12 1.67 23.57
N LEU A 22 -21.72 2.57 22.69
CA LEU A 22 -22.28 3.93 22.65
C LEU A 22 -23.63 3.89 21.92
N PRO A 23 -24.63 4.69 22.37
CA PRO A 23 -25.99 4.63 21.85
C PRO A 23 -26.05 5.21 20.41
N THR A 24 -26.81 4.54 19.57
CA THR A 24 -27.17 4.94 18.21
C THR A 24 -27.87 6.30 18.16
N PRO A 25 -27.46 7.24 17.30
CA PRO A 25 -28.27 8.42 17.03
C PRO A 25 -29.42 8.10 16.09
N GLN A 26 -30.62 8.52 16.46
CA GLN A 26 -31.81 8.50 15.61
C GLN A 26 -31.72 9.50 14.45
N PRO A 27 -32.29 9.24 13.28
CA PRO A 27 -32.26 10.18 12.16
C PRO A 27 -33.30 11.28 12.35
N ASN A 28 -32.85 12.51 12.40
CA ASN A 28 -33.72 13.68 12.28
C ASN A 28 -33.97 14.02 10.82
N GLY A 29 -35.20 13.88 10.41
CA GLY A 29 -35.69 14.36 9.12
C GLY A 29 -35.72 15.88 9.07
N GLY A 30 -35.22 16.44 7.99
CA GLY A 30 -35.30 17.85 7.67
C GLY A 30 -35.34 18.02 6.15
N ASN A 31 -36.56 18.19 5.65
CA ASN A 31 -36.90 18.63 4.30
C ASN A 31 -36.27 19.98 4.01
N ASN A 32 -35.67 20.19 2.83
CA ASN A 32 -35.89 21.42 2.08
C ASN A 32 -35.59 21.26 0.59
N ASN A 33 -36.61 21.57 -0.17
CA ASN A 33 -36.68 21.78 -1.61
C ASN A 33 -35.84 22.98 -2.04
N GLY A 34 -35.26 22.91 -3.25
CA GLY A 34 -34.77 24.06 -3.96
C GLY A 34 -34.08 23.65 -5.26
N GLY A 35 -34.84 23.63 -6.34
CA GLY A 35 -34.38 23.28 -7.68
C GLY A 35 -33.46 24.32 -8.29
N GLY A 36 -32.74 23.91 -9.32
CA GLY A 36 -31.95 24.76 -10.20
C GLY A 36 -31.08 23.92 -11.11
N ASN A 37 -31.71 23.42 -12.19
CA ASN A 37 -30.99 22.97 -13.40
C ASN A 37 -30.16 24.11 -13.95
N ASN A 38 -28.88 23.87 -14.22
CA ASN A 38 -28.20 24.40 -15.37
C ASN A 38 -26.97 23.53 -15.65
N THR A 39 -27.16 22.61 -16.60
CA THR A 39 -26.08 22.02 -17.39
C THR A 39 -25.67 23.08 -18.42
N GLU A 40 -24.60 23.78 -18.15
CA GLU A 40 -23.79 24.45 -19.16
C GLU A 40 -22.42 23.81 -19.18
N GLN A 41 -22.13 23.09 -20.26
CA GLN A 41 -20.75 22.80 -20.66
C GLN A 41 -20.06 24.15 -20.92
N PRO A 42 -18.93 24.44 -20.35
CA PRO A 42 -18.12 25.54 -20.81
C PRO A 42 -17.31 25.05 -22.02
N GLY A 43 -17.82 25.27 -23.21
CA GLY A 43 -16.99 25.51 -24.37
C GLY A 43 -16.32 26.87 -24.14
N GLY A 44 -15.27 26.93 -23.35
CA GLY A 44 -14.47 28.11 -23.14
C GLY A 44 -13.38 28.20 -24.19
N ASN A 45 -13.37 29.25 -24.97
CA ASN A 45 -12.19 29.77 -25.66
C ASN A 45 -10.99 29.72 -24.72
N GLU A 46 -9.98 28.90 -25.04
CA GLU A 46 -8.65 28.99 -24.46
C GLU A 46 -7.97 30.30 -24.94
N GLY A 47 -8.31 31.40 -24.28
CA GLY A 47 -7.46 32.58 -24.29
C GLY A 47 -6.24 32.29 -23.40
N ASP A 48 -5.05 32.72 -23.84
CA ASP A 48 -3.74 32.69 -23.19
C ASP A 48 -3.75 32.94 -21.68
N GLY A 49 -4.33 32.02 -20.90
CA GLY A 49 -4.13 31.94 -19.46
C GLY A 49 -2.70 31.50 -19.19
N ASN A 50 -2.07 32.09 -18.19
CA ASN A 50 -0.72 31.70 -17.78
C ASN A 50 -0.69 30.20 -17.46
N ILE A 51 0.00 29.40 -18.30
CA ILE A 51 0.07 27.95 -18.13
C ILE A 51 0.64 27.54 -16.77
N GLU A 52 1.46 28.38 -16.15
CA GLU A 52 2.06 28.10 -14.84
C GLU A 52 1.01 27.88 -13.74
N ASP A 53 -0.17 28.53 -13.88
CA ASP A 53 -1.28 28.43 -12.93
C ASP A 53 -2.27 27.33 -13.28
N LEU A 54 -2.08 26.63 -14.39
CA LEU A 54 -2.99 25.59 -14.82
C LEU A 54 -3.01 24.44 -13.82
N THR A 55 -4.20 24.06 -13.36
CA THR A 55 -4.46 22.85 -12.60
C THR A 55 -5.44 21.95 -13.34
N MET A 56 -5.25 20.65 -13.25
CA MET A 56 -6.14 19.65 -13.86
C MET A 56 -6.52 18.61 -12.80
N GLU A 57 -7.80 18.22 -12.82
CA GLU A 57 -8.21 17.01 -12.11
C GLU A 57 -7.66 15.80 -12.87
N TYR A 58 -7.07 14.85 -12.17
CA TYR A 58 -6.55 13.66 -12.80
C TYR A 58 -7.44 12.43 -12.58
N VAL A 59 -7.34 11.48 -13.49
CA VAL A 59 -8.08 10.23 -13.42
C VAL A 59 -7.16 9.11 -12.94
N VAL A 60 -7.57 8.38 -11.89
CA VAL A 60 -6.89 7.18 -11.42
C VAL A 60 -7.40 5.98 -12.20
N ARG A 61 -6.55 5.39 -13.06
CA ARG A 61 -6.89 4.24 -13.89
C ARG A 61 -6.23 2.94 -13.45
N GLN A 62 -5.21 3.00 -12.61
CA GLN A 62 -4.58 1.80 -12.09
C GLN A 62 -5.58 0.97 -11.29
N ARG A 63 -5.58 -0.34 -11.53
CA ARG A 63 -6.29 -1.29 -10.69
C ARG A 63 -5.63 -1.34 -9.31
N ARG A 64 -6.44 -1.53 -8.29
CA ARG A 64 -5.95 -1.74 -6.92
C ARG A 64 -5.04 -2.97 -6.86
N SER A 65 -3.89 -2.87 -6.15
CA SER A 65 -3.00 -4.00 -5.94
C SER A 65 -3.68 -5.13 -5.16
N ALA A 66 -3.65 -6.35 -5.69
CA ALA A 66 -4.15 -7.53 -4.98
C ALA A 66 -3.26 -7.91 -3.79
N LYS A 67 -1.99 -7.49 -3.77
CA LYS A 67 -1.05 -7.74 -2.68
C LYS A 67 -1.36 -6.88 -1.44
N ARG A 68 -1.96 -5.69 -1.62
CA ARG A 68 -2.10 -4.68 -0.57
C ARG A 68 -3.26 -4.96 0.36
N GLY A 69 -2.94 -5.34 1.58
CA GLY A 69 -3.86 -5.58 2.67
C GLY A 69 -3.72 -4.57 3.81
N LEU A 70 -4.46 -4.81 4.89
CA LEU A 70 -4.39 -4.02 6.11
C LEU A 70 -4.64 -4.90 7.32
N SER A 71 -3.78 -4.80 8.33
CA SER A 71 -4.04 -5.35 9.66
C SER A 71 -4.67 -4.28 10.55
N GLY A 72 -5.85 -4.56 11.09
CA GLY A 72 -6.53 -3.60 11.94
C GLY A 72 -8.01 -3.84 12.15
N HIS A 73 -8.57 -3.08 13.08
CA HIS A 73 -10.00 -3.09 13.39
C HIS A 73 -10.66 -1.84 12.82
N PRO A 74 -11.34 -1.88 11.66
CA PRO A 74 -12.24 -0.82 11.25
C PRO A 74 -13.32 -0.62 12.33
N GLN A 75 -13.45 0.61 12.82
CA GLN A 75 -14.34 0.93 13.94
C GLN A 75 -15.67 1.55 13.48
N ILE A 76 -15.65 2.21 12.32
CA ILE A 76 -16.78 2.89 11.70
C ILE A 76 -16.81 2.61 10.20
N GLU A 77 -17.98 2.74 9.60
CA GLU A 77 -18.19 2.52 8.15
C GLU A 77 -17.26 3.32 7.27
N THR A 78 -16.98 4.57 7.66
CA THR A 78 -16.07 5.45 6.92
C THR A 78 -14.64 4.90 6.85
N ASP A 79 -14.19 4.10 7.81
CA ASP A 79 -12.88 3.44 7.75
C ASP A 79 -12.76 2.55 6.52
N ILE A 80 -13.81 1.79 6.22
CA ILE A 80 -13.85 0.92 5.04
C ILE A 80 -13.84 1.74 3.76
N THR A 81 -14.68 2.77 3.67
CA THR A 81 -14.78 3.60 2.44
C THR A 81 -13.51 4.37 2.15
N MET A 82 -12.80 4.85 3.18
CA MET A 82 -11.53 5.56 3.01
C MET A 82 -10.40 4.68 2.49
N ILE A 83 -10.34 3.41 2.92
CA ILE A 83 -9.24 2.52 2.52
C ILE A 83 -9.55 1.70 1.26
N ALA A 84 -10.83 1.57 0.89
CA ALA A 84 -11.27 0.76 -0.26
C ALA A 84 -10.58 1.09 -1.60
N PRO A 85 -10.20 2.34 -1.92
CA PRO A 85 -9.51 2.62 -3.17
C PRO A 85 -8.18 1.88 -3.32
N GLY A 86 -7.43 1.67 -2.24
CA GLY A 86 -6.08 1.09 -2.29
C GLY A 86 -5.92 -0.27 -1.64
N VAL A 87 -6.82 -0.67 -0.72
CA VAL A 87 -6.68 -1.88 0.10
C VAL A 87 -7.57 -3.00 -0.44
N ALA A 88 -6.98 -4.12 -0.84
CA ALA A 88 -7.69 -5.26 -1.43
C ALA A 88 -8.24 -6.22 -0.36
N TRP A 89 -7.62 -6.31 0.79
CA TRP A 89 -8.01 -7.22 1.86
C TRP A 89 -7.67 -6.68 3.25
N VAL A 90 -8.44 -7.11 4.23
CA VAL A 90 -8.28 -6.71 5.64
C VAL A 90 -8.36 -7.95 6.52
N TYR A 91 -7.62 -7.98 7.60
CA TYR A 91 -7.86 -8.89 8.71
C TYR A 91 -7.76 -8.16 10.06
N ASN A 92 -8.37 -8.73 11.09
CA ASN A 92 -8.51 -8.10 12.41
C ASN A 92 -8.23 -9.06 13.57
N TRP A 93 -7.33 -10.03 13.35
CA TRP A 93 -6.96 -11.09 14.31
C TRP A 93 -8.12 -11.99 14.74
N GLY A 94 -9.28 -11.87 14.11
CA GLY A 94 -10.50 -12.65 14.41
C GLY A 94 -11.06 -13.34 13.18
N ALA A 95 -12.22 -14.00 13.39
CA ALA A 95 -12.91 -14.73 12.32
C ALA A 95 -14.15 -13.99 11.78
N THR A 96 -14.46 -12.80 12.29
CA THR A 96 -15.64 -12.02 11.91
C THR A 96 -15.26 -10.77 11.17
N ALA A 97 -15.76 -10.62 9.94
CA ALA A 97 -15.56 -9.45 9.12
C ALA A 97 -16.25 -8.21 9.73
N PRO A 98 -15.57 -7.06 9.85
CA PRO A 98 -16.22 -5.81 10.19
C PRO A 98 -16.96 -5.27 8.95
N PHE A 99 -18.15 -4.72 9.12
CA PHE A 99 -18.91 -4.08 8.02
C PHE A 99 -18.92 -4.88 6.70
N PRO A 100 -19.35 -6.16 6.70
CA PRO A 100 -19.16 -7.07 5.56
C PRO A 100 -19.85 -6.59 4.28
N GLU A 101 -20.97 -5.89 4.37
CA GLU A 101 -21.69 -5.34 3.22
C GLU A 101 -20.89 -4.22 2.53
N LEU A 102 -20.26 -3.33 3.31
CA LEU A 102 -19.40 -2.28 2.75
C LEU A 102 -18.13 -2.85 2.15
N MET A 103 -17.55 -3.88 2.77
CA MET A 103 -16.40 -4.57 2.20
C MET A 103 -16.73 -5.20 0.84
N GLN A 104 -17.91 -5.81 0.69
CA GLN A 104 -18.40 -6.34 -0.59
C GLN A 104 -18.59 -5.22 -1.62
N GLN A 105 -19.23 -4.11 -1.25
CA GLN A 105 -19.42 -2.96 -2.12
C GLN A 105 -18.07 -2.39 -2.60
N GLY A 106 -17.08 -2.31 -1.71
CA GLY A 106 -15.72 -1.90 -2.01
C GLY A 106 -14.87 -2.99 -2.71
N ASN A 107 -15.46 -4.15 -3.02
CA ASN A 107 -14.74 -5.32 -3.53
C ASN A 107 -13.49 -5.67 -2.70
N MET A 108 -13.61 -5.56 -1.38
CA MET A 108 -12.56 -5.80 -0.40
C MET A 108 -12.79 -7.15 0.28
N LEU A 109 -11.77 -7.97 0.38
CA LEU A 109 -11.83 -9.26 1.06
C LEU A 109 -11.53 -9.11 2.56
N PHE A 110 -12.16 -9.95 3.36
CA PHE A 110 -11.73 -10.19 4.72
C PHE A 110 -11.00 -11.54 4.78
N LEU A 111 -9.87 -11.61 5.46
CA LEU A 111 -9.15 -12.84 5.71
C LEU A 111 -9.41 -13.25 7.17
N PRO A 112 -10.31 -14.22 7.43
CA PRO A 112 -10.53 -14.72 8.78
C PRO A 112 -9.26 -15.37 9.33
N MET A 113 -8.97 -15.16 10.62
CA MET A 113 -7.81 -15.71 11.30
C MET A 113 -8.21 -16.71 12.38
N ALA A 114 -7.52 -17.85 12.38
CA ALA A 114 -7.47 -18.76 13.52
C ALA A 114 -6.31 -18.31 14.43
N TRP A 115 -6.57 -17.35 15.33
CA TRP A 115 -5.52 -16.72 16.14
C TRP A 115 -4.71 -17.72 16.98
N ASN A 116 -5.37 -18.79 17.49
CA ASN A 116 -4.76 -19.93 18.16
C ASN A 116 -5.62 -21.20 17.98
N ALA A 117 -5.37 -22.23 18.76
CA ALA A 117 -6.14 -23.49 18.70
C ALA A 117 -7.65 -23.34 18.98
N ASN A 118 -8.05 -22.29 19.70
CA ASN A 118 -9.46 -21.98 19.96
C ASN A 118 -9.92 -20.88 19.00
N PHE A 119 -10.37 -21.24 17.81
CA PHE A 119 -10.73 -20.32 16.73
C PHE A 119 -12.22 -20.40 16.37
N GLY A 120 -12.72 -19.33 15.74
CA GLY A 120 -14.13 -19.18 15.37
C GLY A 120 -14.51 -19.94 14.10
N ALA A 121 -14.59 -21.26 14.13
CA ALA A 121 -14.95 -22.08 12.96
C ALA A 121 -16.33 -21.74 12.38
N ASP A 122 -17.34 -21.49 13.24
CA ASP A 122 -18.69 -21.15 12.79
C ASP A 122 -18.75 -19.76 12.16
N GLN A 123 -17.97 -18.81 12.65
CA GLN A 123 -17.81 -17.49 12.04
C GLN A 123 -17.14 -17.60 10.65
N MET A 124 -16.14 -18.46 10.51
CA MET A 124 -15.51 -18.74 9.21
C MET A 124 -16.52 -19.35 8.21
N ARG A 125 -17.37 -20.29 8.66
CA ARG A 125 -18.44 -20.86 7.85
C ARG A 125 -19.44 -19.79 7.40
N ALA A 126 -19.89 -18.95 8.34
CA ALA A 126 -20.81 -17.85 8.05
C ALA A 126 -20.22 -16.86 7.07
N TYR A 127 -18.94 -16.48 7.25
CA TYR A 127 -18.22 -15.59 6.34
C TYR A 127 -18.12 -16.19 4.93
N LYS A 128 -17.70 -17.44 4.80
CA LYS A 128 -17.57 -18.10 3.50
C LYS A 128 -18.91 -18.25 2.78
N ALA A 129 -19.99 -18.55 3.53
CA ALA A 129 -21.33 -18.64 2.95
C ALA A 129 -21.81 -17.30 2.38
N ALA A 130 -21.48 -16.18 3.05
CA ALA A 130 -21.78 -14.82 2.59
C ALA A 130 -20.82 -14.35 1.48
N ASN A 131 -19.60 -14.87 1.43
CA ASN A 131 -18.52 -14.47 0.52
C ASN A 131 -17.94 -15.69 -0.19
N PRO A 132 -18.61 -16.25 -1.21
CA PRO A 132 -18.17 -17.48 -1.89
C PRO A 132 -16.78 -17.34 -2.55
N SER A 133 -16.36 -16.13 -2.91
CA SER A 133 -15.04 -15.84 -3.49
C SER A 133 -13.89 -15.78 -2.46
N ALA A 134 -14.18 -15.84 -1.14
CA ALA A 134 -13.13 -15.86 -0.13
C ALA A 134 -12.24 -17.12 -0.28
N GLU A 135 -10.93 -16.91 -0.35
CA GLU A 135 -9.97 -17.99 -0.67
C GLU A 135 -9.06 -18.38 0.47
N TYR A 136 -8.80 -17.48 1.43
CA TYR A 136 -7.72 -17.68 2.42
C TYR A 136 -8.23 -17.60 3.85
N ILE A 137 -7.61 -18.42 4.72
CA ILE A 137 -7.69 -18.34 6.18
C ILE A 137 -6.25 -18.12 6.68
N LEU A 138 -6.03 -17.13 7.53
CA LEU A 138 -4.77 -16.94 8.26
C LEU A 138 -4.72 -17.91 9.43
N ALA A 139 -3.58 -18.61 9.60
CA ALA A 139 -3.39 -19.49 10.73
C ALA A 139 -2.86 -18.74 11.97
N TYR A 140 -2.28 -19.45 12.92
CA TYR A 140 -1.93 -18.99 14.25
C TYR A 140 -1.08 -17.71 14.27
N ASN A 141 -1.46 -16.77 15.16
CA ASN A 141 -0.78 -15.49 15.32
C ASN A 141 0.44 -15.62 16.24
N GLU A 142 1.62 -15.35 15.71
CA GLU A 142 2.89 -15.34 16.44
C GLU A 142 3.05 -16.48 17.47
N PRO A 143 2.90 -17.75 17.06
CA PRO A 143 2.93 -18.88 18.00
C PRO A 143 4.27 -19.00 18.73
N ASN A 144 5.33 -18.44 18.18
CA ASN A 144 6.67 -18.40 18.79
C ASN A 144 6.90 -17.23 19.77
N PHE A 145 5.80 -16.54 20.20
CA PHE A 145 5.82 -15.53 21.26
C PHE A 145 5.05 -16.01 22.49
N THR A 146 5.59 -15.74 23.69
CA THR A 146 4.98 -16.14 24.96
C THR A 146 3.71 -15.36 25.33
N ASP A 147 3.52 -14.19 24.77
CA ASP A 147 2.40 -13.27 24.99
C ASP A 147 1.42 -13.22 23.80
N GLN A 148 1.63 -14.09 22.80
CA GLN A 148 0.75 -14.26 21.65
C GLN A 148 0.11 -15.67 21.67
N ALA A 149 -0.05 -16.35 20.55
CA ALA A 149 -0.64 -17.68 20.55
C ALA A 149 0.13 -18.69 21.42
N ASN A 150 1.41 -18.48 21.66
CA ASN A 150 2.26 -19.21 22.63
C ASN A 150 2.19 -20.73 22.45
N MET A 151 2.55 -21.20 21.28
CA MET A 151 2.47 -22.61 20.89
C MET A 151 3.83 -23.09 20.41
N THR A 152 4.36 -24.18 20.98
CA THR A 152 5.48 -24.87 20.34
C THR A 152 5.03 -25.51 19.02
N PRO A 153 5.96 -25.86 18.11
CA PRO A 153 5.63 -26.56 16.87
C PRO A 153 4.73 -27.78 17.08
N GLU A 154 5.01 -28.61 18.09
CA GLU A 154 4.25 -29.81 18.40
C GLU A 154 2.84 -29.50 18.91
N VAL A 155 2.71 -28.45 19.75
CA VAL A 155 1.39 -28.00 20.23
C VAL A 155 0.57 -27.46 19.05
N ALA A 156 1.13 -26.64 18.21
CA ALA A 156 0.48 -26.12 17.01
C ALA A 156 0.05 -27.26 16.07
N ALA A 157 0.92 -28.23 15.83
CA ALA A 157 0.66 -29.40 15.00
C ALA A 157 -0.48 -30.26 15.56
N SER A 158 -0.56 -30.45 16.88
CA SER A 158 -1.62 -31.24 17.52
C SER A 158 -3.03 -30.68 17.29
N HIS A 159 -3.16 -29.37 17.00
CA HIS A 159 -4.41 -28.70 16.68
C HIS A 159 -4.60 -28.43 15.17
N TRP A 160 -3.55 -28.65 14.36
CA TRP A 160 -3.54 -28.33 12.93
C TRP A 160 -4.62 -29.07 12.13
N GLY A 161 -4.86 -30.33 12.46
CA GLY A 161 -5.88 -31.17 11.79
C GLY A 161 -7.28 -30.56 11.87
N ALA A 162 -7.66 -29.91 12.98
CA ALA A 162 -8.96 -29.28 13.13
C ALA A 162 -9.10 -28.06 12.22
N LEU A 163 -8.08 -27.18 12.16
CA LEU A 163 -8.08 -26.02 11.26
C LEU A 163 -8.08 -26.45 9.79
N LYS A 164 -7.25 -27.43 9.45
CA LYS A 164 -7.20 -28.00 8.10
C LYS A 164 -8.54 -28.59 7.66
N ALA A 165 -9.26 -29.28 8.54
CA ALA A 165 -10.59 -29.81 8.23
C ALA A 165 -11.60 -28.70 7.92
N VAL A 166 -11.61 -27.59 8.67
CA VAL A 166 -12.46 -26.44 8.40
C VAL A 166 -12.08 -25.78 7.06
N ALA A 167 -10.81 -25.58 6.77
CA ALA A 167 -10.37 -25.02 5.51
C ALA A 167 -10.79 -25.89 4.31
N GLN A 168 -10.66 -27.21 4.41
CA GLN A 168 -11.09 -28.17 3.40
C GLN A 168 -12.62 -28.17 3.22
N GLU A 169 -13.38 -28.16 4.31
CA GLU A 169 -14.85 -28.05 4.28
C GLU A 169 -15.31 -26.82 3.51
N LEU A 170 -14.61 -25.68 3.72
CA LEU A 170 -14.95 -24.39 3.12
C LEU A 170 -14.37 -24.19 1.71
N GLY A 171 -13.53 -25.11 1.23
CA GLY A 171 -12.77 -24.92 -0.02
C GLY A 171 -11.83 -23.71 0.04
N MET A 172 -11.30 -23.38 1.22
CA MET A 172 -10.37 -22.29 1.45
C MET A 172 -8.94 -22.83 1.66
N LYS A 173 -7.96 -21.99 1.35
CA LYS A 173 -6.54 -22.29 1.51
C LYS A 173 -6.03 -21.70 2.82
N LEU A 174 -5.13 -22.40 3.48
CA LEU A 174 -4.45 -21.88 4.67
C LEU A 174 -3.23 -21.04 4.25
N ILE A 175 -2.99 -19.93 4.95
CA ILE A 175 -1.69 -19.27 5.04
C ILE A 175 -1.07 -19.73 6.37
N SER A 176 0.23 -19.99 6.38
CA SER A 176 0.90 -20.57 7.54
C SER A 176 0.68 -19.79 8.83
N PRO A 177 1.00 -20.35 10.01
CA PRO A 177 1.17 -19.53 11.20
C PRO A 177 2.09 -18.35 10.93
N ALA A 178 1.72 -17.15 11.39
CA ALA A 178 2.51 -15.94 11.25
C ALA A 178 3.64 -15.94 12.27
N VAL A 179 4.89 -15.90 11.82
CA VAL A 179 6.07 -15.94 12.68
C VAL A 179 6.91 -14.67 12.57
N ASN A 180 7.64 -14.38 13.66
CA ASN A 180 8.60 -13.29 13.75
C ASN A 180 9.79 -13.73 14.62
N TYR A 181 10.74 -12.83 14.95
CA TYR A 181 11.74 -13.10 15.97
C TYR A 181 11.10 -13.20 17.35
N GLY A 182 10.88 -14.44 17.82
CA GLY A 182 10.03 -14.76 18.96
C GLY A 182 10.69 -14.70 20.32
N THR A 183 9.84 -14.76 21.36
CA THR A 183 10.23 -14.79 22.77
C THR A 183 10.07 -16.17 23.42
N LEU A 184 9.42 -17.13 22.74
CA LEU A 184 9.26 -18.49 23.23
C LEU A 184 10.61 -19.18 23.31
N ALA A 185 10.89 -19.81 24.47
CA ALA A 185 12.18 -20.44 24.73
C ALA A 185 12.52 -21.50 23.66
N GLY A 186 13.68 -21.34 23.04
CA GLY A 186 14.15 -22.21 21.96
C GLY A 186 13.66 -21.82 20.56
N TYR A 187 12.76 -20.85 20.43
CA TYR A 187 12.12 -20.46 19.16
C TYR A 187 12.21 -18.95 18.85
N SER A 188 13.34 -18.34 19.20
CA SER A 188 13.61 -16.96 18.83
C SER A 188 13.85 -16.76 17.34
N ASP A 189 14.19 -17.83 16.61
CA ASP A 189 14.32 -17.83 15.15
C ASP A 189 13.03 -18.35 14.50
N PRO A 190 12.35 -17.54 13.66
CA PRO A 190 11.12 -17.94 12.99
C PRO A 190 11.30 -19.14 12.07
N ILE A 191 12.46 -19.26 11.40
CA ILE A 191 12.76 -20.40 10.53
C ILE A 191 12.78 -21.70 11.29
N LYS A 192 13.43 -21.71 12.46
CA LYS A 192 13.48 -22.91 13.29
C LYS A 192 12.08 -23.36 13.72
N TRP A 193 11.21 -22.41 14.10
CA TRP A 193 9.85 -22.76 14.49
C TRP A 193 9.07 -23.39 13.33
N LEU A 194 9.15 -22.79 12.13
CA LEU A 194 8.46 -23.32 10.94
C LEU A 194 9.04 -24.67 10.47
N ASP A 195 10.37 -24.82 10.48
CA ASP A 195 11.01 -26.08 10.10
C ASP A 195 10.53 -27.23 10.99
N GLU A 196 10.48 -27.04 12.31
CA GLU A 196 10.01 -28.06 13.24
C GLU A 196 8.50 -28.26 13.12
N PHE A 197 7.70 -27.21 12.88
CA PHE A 197 6.26 -27.31 12.64
C PHE A 197 5.95 -28.16 11.41
N PHE A 198 6.58 -27.89 10.26
CA PHE A 198 6.37 -28.66 9.04
C PHE A 198 6.97 -30.08 9.11
N ALA A 199 7.82 -30.36 10.08
CA ALA A 199 8.34 -31.72 10.32
C ALA A 199 7.42 -32.56 11.23
N CYS A 200 6.39 -31.96 11.87
CA CYS A 200 5.48 -32.68 12.73
C CYS A 200 4.56 -33.61 11.95
N GLU A 201 4.18 -34.74 12.54
CA GLU A 201 3.22 -35.66 11.95
C GLU A 201 1.85 -34.99 11.70
N GLY A 202 1.27 -35.20 10.53
CA GLY A 202 -0.01 -34.62 10.13
C GLY A 202 0.07 -33.18 9.59
N VAL A 203 1.24 -32.57 9.55
CA VAL A 203 1.52 -31.26 8.97
C VAL A 203 2.33 -31.40 7.70
N SER A 204 2.01 -30.62 6.68
CA SER A 204 2.75 -30.59 5.43
C SER A 204 2.87 -29.14 4.93
N LEU A 205 3.99 -28.82 4.27
CA LEU A 205 4.13 -27.57 3.54
C LEU A 205 3.08 -27.40 2.43
N ASP A 206 2.54 -28.52 1.92
CA ASP A 206 1.47 -28.51 0.92
C ASP A 206 0.09 -28.12 1.51
N ASP A 207 -0.05 -28.13 2.83
CA ASP A 207 -1.28 -27.68 3.49
C ASP A 207 -1.46 -26.16 3.38
N VAL A 208 -0.40 -25.42 3.06
CA VAL A 208 -0.42 -23.94 3.03
C VAL A 208 -0.16 -23.39 1.63
N ALA A 209 -0.87 -22.32 1.28
CA ALA A 209 -0.69 -21.57 0.04
C ALA A 209 0.43 -20.54 0.11
N GLY A 210 0.85 -20.13 1.31
CA GLY A 210 1.92 -19.16 1.55
C GLY A 210 2.41 -19.17 2.98
N ILE A 211 3.51 -18.47 3.20
CA ILE A 211 4.16 -18.33 4.52
C ILE A 211 3.85 -16.95 5.10
N ALA A 212 3.13 -16.90 6.22
CA ALA A 212 2.87 -15.65 6.92
C ALA A 212 4.03 -15.26 7.83
N VAL A 213 4.37 -13.97 7.80
CA VAL A 213 5.43 -13.40 8.65
C VAL A 213 5.05 -12.01 9.14
N HIS A 214 5.59 -11.61 10.29
CA HIS A 214 5.56 -10.24 10.77
C HIS A 214 6.97 -9.66 10.73
N CYS A 215 7.10 -8.40 10.30
CA CYS A 215 8.40 -7.78 10.09
C CYS A 215 8.41 -6.32 10.55
N TYR A 216 9.03 -6.08 11.67
CA TYR A 216 9.22 -4.75 12.25
C TYR A 216 10.69 -4.38 12.18
N MET A 217 11.11 -3.79 11.05
CA MET A 217 12.52 -3.58 10.70
C MET A 217 12.84 -2.10 10.49
N PRO A 218 14.14 -1.71 10.66
CA PRO A 218 14.56 -0.31 10.55
C PRO A 218 14.84 0.14 9.10
N SER A 219 14.76 -0.73 8.11
CA SER A 219 15.03 -0.40 6.71
C SER A 219 14.43 -1.40 5.74
N GLY A 220 14.23 -0.99 4.50
CA GLY A 220 13.79 -1.86 3.42
C GLY A 220 14.78 -2.99 3.12
N GLU A 221 16.10 -2.72 3.19
CA GLU A 221 17.13 -3.75 3.06
C GLU A 221 16.99 -4.86 4.11
N SER A 222 16.72 -4.47 5.37
CA SER A 222 16.48 -5.43 6.46
C SER A 222 15.20 -6.23 6.23
N LEU A 223 14.13 -5.59 5.73
CA LEU A 223 12.88 -6.25 5.37
C LEU A 223 13.10 -7.26 4.23
N LYS A 224 13.77 -6.86 3.14
CA LYS A 224 14.12 -7.77 2.03
C LYS A 224 14.92 -8.97 2.53
N SER A 225 15.98 -8.71 3.33
CA SER A 225 16.83 -9.75 3.90
C SER A 225 16.04 -10.73 4.78
N PHE A 226 15.01 -10.23 5.48
CA PHE A 226 14.12 -11.07 6.27
C PHE A 226 13.22 -11.93 5.39
N ILE A 227 12.56 -11.36 4.36
CA ILE A 227 11.72 -12.09 3.42
C ILE A 227 12.50 -13.23 2.74
N ARG A 228 13.72 -12.95 2.26
CA ARG A 228 14.56 -13.94 1.57
C ARG A 228 14.93 -15.16 2.41
N ARG A 229 14.84 -15.09 3.74
CA ARG A 229 15.02 -16.26 4.62
C ARG A 229 13.96 -17.34 4.38
N PHE A 230 12.81 -16.98 3.84
CA PHE A 230 11.67 -17.88 3.62
C PHE A 230 11.64 -18.46 2.19
N ASP A 231 12.55 -18.07 1.30
CA ASP A 231 12.67 -18.59 -0.07
C ASP A 231 12.81 -20.13 -0.10
N LYS A 232 13.44 -20.69 0.93
CA LYS A 232 13.61 -22.15 1.08
C LYS A 232 12.31 -22.96 1.06
N TYR A 233 11.16 -22.34 1.37
CA TYR A 233 9.86 -23.02 1.36
C TYR A 233 9.23 -23.06 -0.04
N GLY A 234 9.72 -22.28 -1.01
CA GLY A 234 9.16 -22.23 -2.37
C GLY A 234 7.68 -21.80 -2.41
N LYS A 235 7.24 -21.03 -1.42
CA LYS A 235 5.88 -20.49 -1.30
C LYS A 235 5.95 -18.96 -1.22
N PRO A 236 4.94 -18.23 -1.72
CA PRO A 236 4.89 -16.80 -1.56
C PRO A 236 4.82 -16.41 -0.08
N VAL A 237 5.48 -15.29 0.25
CA VAL A 237 5.48 -14.71 1.60
C VAL A 237 4.34 -13.72 1.74
N TYR A 238 3.56 -13.86 2.80
CA TYR A 238 2.54 -12.93 3.22
C TYR A 238 3.05 -12.15 4.44
N MET A 239 3.43 -10.90 4.22
CA MET A 239 3.85 -9.97 5.26
C MET A 239 2.62 -9.40 5.97
N THR A 240 2.03 -10.18 6.89
CA THR A 240 0.73 -9.83 7.48
C THR A 240 0.79 -8.69 8.49
N GLU A 241 1.97 -8.35 9.00
CA GLU A 241 2.21 -7.12 9.79
C GLU A 241 3.58 -6.55 9.49
N PHE A 242 3.64 -5.25 9.23
CA PHE A 242 4.90 -4.52 9.13
C PHE A 242 4.73 -3.02 9.36
N CYS A 243 5.73 -2.41 9.94
CA CYS A 243 6.00 -0.97 9.97
C CYS A 243 7.47 -0.74 10.34
N HIS A 244 7.93 0.51 10.28
CA HIS A 244 9.29 0.80 10.72
C HIS A 244 9.43 0.64 12.24
N ALA A 245 10.44 -0.12 12.65
CA ALA A 245 10.83 -0.26 14.06
C ALA A 245 12.35 -0.34 14.21
N ASN A 246 12.87 0.28 15.28
CA ASN A 246 14.25 0.16 15.72
C ASN A 246 14.23 -0.10 17.23
N ASN A 247 14.31 -1.35 17.65
CA ASN A 247 14.05 -1.87 18.99
C ASN A 247 12.58 -1.72 19.49
N SER A 248 11.83 -0.79 18.97
CA SER A 248 10.39 -0.59 19.16
C SER A 248 9.81 0.09 17.92
N ILE A 249 8.49 0.11 17.79
CA ILE A 249 7.82 0.86 16.73
C ILE A 249 8.23 2.33 16.83
N THR A 250 8.67 2.90 15.73
CA THR A 250 9.17 4.28 15.68
C THR A 250 8.01 5.27 15.66
N ASN A 251 7.88 6.07 16.71
CA ASN A 251 6.86 7.11 16.81
C ASN A 251 7.33 8.43 16.13
N ASN A 252 7.56 8.35 14.82
CA ASN A 252 7.94 9.48 13.96
C ASN A 252 7.32 9.29 12.57
N GLU A 253 6.40 10.18 12.20
CA GLU A 253 5.64 10.07 10.95
C GLU A 253 6.55 10.10 9.72
N ALA A 254 7.49 11.03 9.62
CA ALA A 254 8.39 11.13 8.47
C ALA A 254 9.26 9.86 8.28
N THR A 255 9.66 9.22 9.38
CA THR A 255 10.38 7.95 9.33
C THR A 255 9.48 6.81 8.83
N GLN A 256 8.23 6.77 9.30
CA GLN A 256 7.26 5.77 8.81
C GLN A 256 6.93 5.96 7.33
N GLN A 257 6.71 7.20 6.88
CA GLN A 257 6.44 7.55 5.48
C GLN A 257 7.60 7.15 4.57
N ASN A 258 8.85 7.49 4.96
CA ASN A 258 10.02 7.14 4.18
C ASN A 258 10.19 5.61 4.06
N TYR A 259 10.01 4.90 5.17
CA TYR A 259 10.07 3.45 5.20
C TYR A 259 8.96 2.82 4.36
N MET A 260 7.71 3.29 4.53
CA MET A 260 6.57 2.80 3.77
C MET A 260 6.83 2.89 2.26
N SER A 261 7.25 4.06 1.78
CA SER A 261 7.50 4.26 0.36
C SER A 261 8.61 3.35 -0.17
N ASP A 262 9.70 3.16 0.58
CA ASP A 262 10.80 2.28 0.19
C ASP A 262 10.35 0.81 0.11
N VAL A 263 9.63 0.33 1.13
CA VAL A 263 9.25 -1.10 1.18
C VAL A 263 8.09 -1.45 0.26
N LEU A 264 7.15 -0.52 0.02
CA LEU A 264 6.06 -0.74 -0.92
C LEU A 264 6.58 -0.82 -2.36
N ASN A 265 7.51 0.07 -2.76
CA ASN A 265 8.20 -0.03 -4.04
C ASN A 265 8.80 -1.42 -4.27
N TYR A 266 9.46 -1.97 -3.24
CA TYR A 266 10.04 -3.30 -3.32
C TYR A 266 8.99 -4.42 -3.35
N MET A 267 8.03 -4.40 -2.41
CA MET A 267 7.06 -5.51 -2.27
C MET A 267 6.09 -5.61 -3.45
N GLU A 268 5.75 -4.51 -4.10
CA GLU A 268 4.92 -4.56 -5.32
C GLU A 268 5.65 -5.24 -6.48
N CYS A 269 6.97 -5.06 -6.60
CA CYS A 269 7.79 -5.63 -7.67
C CYS A 269 8.21 -7.09 -7.42
N ASP A 270 8.27 -7.54 -6.17
CA ASP A 270 8.82 -8.85 -5.82
C ASP A 270 7.75 -9.95 -5.88
N ASP A 271 7.90 -10.88 -6.83
CA ASP A 271 6.99 -12.02 -7.02
C ASP A 271 7.00 -13.00 -5.82
N GLN A 272 8.03 -12.99 -4.98
CA GLN A 272 8.07 -13.75 -3.74
C GLN A 272 7.06 -13.23 -2.71
N VAL A 273 6.67 -11.96 -2.81
CA VAL A 273 5.66 -11.36 -1.93
C VAL A 273 4.27 -11.62 -2.48
N GLY A 274 3.52 -12.52 -1.83
CA GLY A 274 2.12 -12.84 -2.18
C GLY A 274 1.11 -11.83 -1.65
N GLY A 275 1.44 -11.14 -0.56
CA GLY A 275 0.61 -10.10 0.04
C GLY A 275 1.32 -9.41 1.21
N TYR A 276 0.85 -8.22 1.54
CA TYR A 276 1.38 -7.45 2.67
C TYR A 276 0.28 -6.61 3.31
N ALA A 277 0.36 -6.40 4.64
CA ALA A 277 -0.60 -5.62 5.40
C ALA A 277 0.11 -4.68 6.37
N TRP A 278 -0.11 -3.37 6.19
CA TRP A 278 0.44 -2.37 7.10
C TRP A 278 -0.16 -2.51 8.50
N PHE A 279 0.67 -2.44 9.51
CA PHE A 279 0.28 -2.34 10.90
C PHE A 279 0.43 -0.89 11.36
N MET A 280 -0.67 -0.10 11.60
CA MET A 280 -2.04 -0.53 11.66
C MET A 280 -3.00 0.59 11.21
N LEU A 281 -4.31 0.24 11.05
CA LEU A 281 -5.34 1.21 10.65
C LEU A 281 -5.45 2.41 11.61
N ARG A 282 -5.57 2.14 12.92
CA ARG A 282 -5.70 3.18 13.97
C ARG A 282 -4.69 2.93 15.08
N GLY A 283 -3.65 3.74 15.10
CA GLY A 283 -2.66 3.78 16.17
C GLY A 283 -2.94 4.92 17.14
N SER A 284 -2.55 4.75 18.41
CA SER A 284 -2.64 5.78 19.45
C SER A 284 -1.43 5.74 20.38
N GLY A 285 -1.19 6.80 21.13
CA GLY A 285 -0.03 6.88 22.03
C GLY A 285 1.28 6.74 21.25
N ASP A 286 2.12 5.81 21.66
CA ASP A 286 3.41 5.53 21.02
C ASP A 286 3.30 4.97 19.59
N TRP A 287 2.09 4.57 19.18
CA TRP A 287 1.82 4.06 17.84
C TRP A 287 1.05 5.03 16.95
N LYS A 288 0.94 6.30 17.36
CA LYS A 288 0.23 7.30 16.58
C LYS A 288 0.83 7.49 15.18
N ALA A 289 2.14 7.43 15.07
CA ALA A 289 2.85 7.67 13.81
C ALA A 289 2.68 6.57 12.75
N ILE A 290 2.13 5.40 13.11
CA ILE A 290 1.82 4.31 12.16
C ILE A 290 0.34 4.28 11.74
N SER A 291 -0.48 5.17 12.29
CA SER A 291 -1.91 5.20 12.05
C SER A 291 -2.23 5.70 10.64
N LEU A 292 -3.02 4.94 9.88
CA LEU A 292 -3.47 5.36 8.55
C LEU A 292 -4.68 6.31 8.60
N VAL A 293 -5.42 6.29 9.71
CA VAL A 293 -6.60 7.14 9.92
C VAL A 293 -6.41 7.96 11.18
N ASN A 294 -6.86 9.21 11.17
CA ASN A 294 -6.79 10.08 12.33
C ASN A 294 -7.63 9.53 13.50
N SER A 295 -7.39 10.07 14.70
CA SER A 295 -8.11 9.64 15.92
C SER A 295 -9.53 10.22 16.03
N SER A 296 -9.96 11.10 15.10
CA SER A 296 -11.28 11.74 15.15
C SER A 296 -12.38 10.78 14.68
N ALA A 297 -13.34 10.49 15.56
CA ALA A 297 -14.55 9.75 15.15
C ALA A 297 -15.61 10.68 14.51
N LYS A 298 -15.51 11.99 14.70
CA LYS A 298 -16.46 12.98 14.15
C LYS A 298 -16.07 13.44 12.75
N GLU A 299 -14.77 13.56 12.51
CA GLU A 299 -14.19 13.96 11.23
C GLU A 299 -13.08 12.97 10.86
N PRO A 300 -13.45 11.73 10.52
CA PRO A 300 -12.48 10.72 10.13
C PRO A 300 -11.82 11.12 8.80
N ALA A 301 -10.50 11.01 8.76
CA ALA A 301 -9.72 11.29 7.56
C ALA A 301 -8.48 10.40 7.53
N LEU A 302 -7.99 10.10 6.34
CA LEU A 302 -6.67 9.51 6.17
C LEU A 302 -5.62 10.48 6.74
N THR A 303 -4.62 9.94 7.43
CA THR A 303 -3.39 10.67 7.72
C THR A 303 -2.58 10.81 6.43
N ASP A 304 -1.51 11.59 6.42
CA ASP A 304 -0.62 11.64 5.26
C ASP A 304 -0.04 10.24 4.95
N LEU A 305 0.35 9.49 5.97
CA LEU A 305 0.73 8.09 5.83
C LEU A 305 -0.40 7.22 5.25
N GLY A 306 -1.64 7.47 5.66
CA GLY A 306 -2.83 6.79 5.12
C GLY A 306 -3.08 7.10 3.66
N LYS A 307 -2.91 8.36 3.23
CA LYS A 307 -2.97 8.76 1.83
C LYS A 307 -1.91 8.05 1.00
N GLU A 308 -0.67 8.05 1.48
CA GLU A 308 0.44 7.34 0.84
C GLU A 308 0.12 5.86 0.66
N TYR A 309 -0.38 5.18 1.69
CA TYR A 309 -0.71 3.76 1.63
C TYR A 309 -1.83 3.44 0.65
N VAL A 310 -2.93 4.19 0.73
CA VAL A 310 -4.14 3.96 -0.08
C VAL A 310 -3.90 4.29 -1.56
N TRP A 311 -3.19 5.38 -1.84
CA TRP A 311 -2.96 5.89 -3.19
C TRP A 311 -1.57 5.56 -3.75
N PHE A 312 -0.83 4.63 -3.12
CA PHE A 312 0.43 4.15 -3.66
C PHE A 312 0.23 3.47 -5.01
N SER A 313 1.20 3.59 -5.91
CA SER A 313 1.17 2.84 -7.17
C SER A 313 0.94 1.34 -6.92
N SER A 314 0.18 0.72 -7.79
CA SER A 314 -0.01 -0.74 -7.81
C SER A 314 0.89 -1.44 -8.84
N PHE A 315 1.75 -0.68 -9.52
CA PHE A 315 2.60 -1.19 -10.62
C PHE A 315 1.81 -1.89 -11.72
N ASP A 316 0.58 -1.42 -12.00
CA ASP A 316 -0.31 -2.02 -12.98
C ASP A 316 0.27 -1.90 -14.40
N LYS A 317 0.91 -2.97 -14.88
CA LYS A 317 1.55 -3.04 -16.19
C LYS A 317 0.56 -2.86 -17.35
N GLU A 318 -0.73 -3.13 -17.11
CA GLU A 318 -1.80 -3.01 -18.10
C GLU A 318 -2.46 -1.62 -18.09
N CYS A 319 -2.05 -0.72 -17.20
CA CYS A 319 -2.57 0.64 -17.13
C CYS A 319 -1.96 1.52 -18.23
N TYR A 320 -2.82 2.09 -19.07
CA TYR A 320 -2.47 3.11 -20.07
C TYR A 320 -3.39 4.31 -19.92
N TYR A 321 -2.77 5.50 -19.87
CA TYR A 321 -3.49 6.77 -19.79
C TYR A 321 -3.67 7.33 -21.19
N PRO A 322 -4.90 7.70 -21.59
CA PRO A 322 -5.14 8.31 -22.90
C PRO A 322 -4.54 9.72 -22.94
N THR A 323 -4.32 10.21 -24.15
CA THR A 323 -4.01 11.62 -24.38
C THR A 323 -5.16 12.53 -23.94
N GLU A 324 -4.87 13.81 -23.67
CA GLU A 324 -5.80 14.84 -23.19
C GLU A 324 -6.33 14.65 -21.74
N GLU A 325 -6.03 13.55 -21.09
CA GLU A 325 -6.35 13.33 -19.67
C GLU A 325 -5.11 13.48 -18.80
N ALA A 326 -5.25 14.19 -17.68
CA ALA A 326 -4.21 14.21 -16.67
C ALA A 326 -4.19 12.90 -15.87
N PHE A 327 -3.00 12.45 -15.52
CA PHE A 327 -2.78 11.26 -14.69
C PHE A 327 -1.82 11.55 -13.54
N PRO A 328 -1.99 10.88 -12.38
CA PRO A 328 -1.14 11.12 -11.22
C PRO A 328 0.30 10.66 -11.47
N ALA A 329 1.26 11.54 -11.23
CA ALA A 329 2.68 11.20 -11.34
C ALA A 329 3.11 10.06 -10.38
N ALA A 330 2.39 9.88 -9.28
CA ALA A 330 2.61 8.79 -8.34
C ALA A 330 2.16 7.41 -8.85
N HIS A 331 1.41 7.33 -9.97
CA HIS A 331 0.87 6.06 -10.47
C HIS A 331 1.68 5.53 -11.67
N TYR A 332 2.98 5.39 -11.48
CA TYR A 332 3.86 4.71 -12.42
C TYR A 332 3.61 3.20 -12.42
N ARG A 333 3.92 2.55 -13.51
CA ARG A 333 3.79 1.09 -13.68
C ARG A 333 5.09 0.34 -13.49
N SER A 334 6.21 1.07 -13.39
CA SER A 334 7.55 0.53 -13.22
C SER A 334 8.48 1.61 -12.67
N ASN A 335 9.50 1.20 -11.93
CA ASN A 335 10.61 2.03 -11.51
C ASN A 335 11.87 1.18 -11.22
N ASN A 336 12.95 1.83 -10.82
CA ASN A 336 14.21 1.13 -10.52
C ASN A 336 14.17 0.20 -9.30
N ALA A 337 13.06 0.12 -8.53
CA ALA A 337 12.92 -0.89 -7.48
C ALA A 337 12.76 -2.31 -8.04
N GLU A 338 12.41 -2.48 -9.31
CA GLU A 338 12.42 -3.80 -9.98
C GLU A 338 13.83 -4.42 -9.92
N GLU A 339 14.87 -3.62 -10.07
CA GLU A 339 16.26 -4.07 -9.94
C GLU A 339 16.59 -4.55 -8.51
N VAL A 340 15.89 -4.03 -7.49
CA VAL A 340 16.02 -4.48 -6.09
C VAL A 340 15.38 -5.85 -5.92
N ALA A 341 14.22 -6.08 -6.51
CA ALA A 341 13.52 -7.37 -6.42
C ALA A 341 14.36 -8.50 -7.04
N GLU A 342 15.00 -8.23 -8.17
CA GLU A 342 15.82 -9.21 -8.90
C GLU A 342 17.27 -9.31 -8.38
N GLY A 343 17.81 -8.22 -7.84
CA GLY A 343 19.22 -8.08 -7.44
C GLY A 343 19.52 -8.45 -6.00
N THR A 344 20.79 -8.37 -5.62
CA THR A 344 21.28 -8.59 -4.25
C THR A 344 21.43 -7.30 -3.46
N GLU A 345 21.59 -6.16 -4.13
CA GLU A 345 21.82 -4.85 -3.52
C GLU A 345 20.51 -4.09 -3.35
N TRP A 346 20.41 -3.28 -2.29
CA TRP A 346 19.32 -2.36 -2.11
C TRP A 346 19.56 -1.09 -2.93
N LYS A 347 18.57 -0.71 -3.73
CA LYS A 347 18.54 0.57 -4.44
C LYS A 347 17.27 1.34 -4.04
N TYR A 348 17.41 2.63 -3.91
CA TYR A 348 16.26 3.48 -3.62
C TYR A 348 15.57 3.91 -4.91
N ALA A 349 14.25 3.91 -4.89
CA ALA A 349 13.38 4.45 -5.94
C ALA A 349 12.82 5.82 -5.49
N PRO A 350 12.26 6.62 -6.42
CA PRO A 350 11.50 7.81 -6.05
C PRO A 350 10.37 7.46 -5.08
N LYS A 351 10.02 8.40 -4.21
CA LYS A 351 9.02 8.18 -3.16
C LYS A 351 7.66 8.72 -3.56
N ILE A 352 6.63 8.08 -3.03
CA ILE A 352 5.26 8.60 -3.04
C ILE A 352 5.00 9.17 -1.64
N LYS A 353 4.52 10.41 -1.59
CA LYS A 353 4.13 11.10 -0.34
C LYS A 353 2.80 11.80 -0.52
N ALA A 354 2.15 12.14 0.59
CA ALA A 354 0.96 12.97 0.56
C ALA A 354 1.23 14.28 -0.19
N SER A 355 0.31 14.66 -1.07
CA SER A 355 0.46 15.87 -1.88
C SER A 355 0.29 17.14 -1.03
N THR A 356 1.11 18.13 -1.32
CA THR A 356 0.99 19.50 -0.81
C THR A 356 0.31 20.46 -1.81
N ASP A 357 0.03 19.96 -3.03
CA ASP A 357 -0.70 20.73 -4.05
C ASP A 357 -2.21 20.77 -3.73
N THR A 358 -2.92 21.62 -4.42
CA THR A 358 -4.38 21.82 -4.28
C THR A 358 -5.21 20.68 -4.88
N THR A 359 -4.61 19.85 -5.73
CA THR A 359 -5.25 18.69 -6.37
C THR A 359 -4.51 17.41 -6.03
N GLY A 360 -5.26 16.30 -5.99
CA GLY A 360 -4.73 14.97 -5.74
C GLY A 360 -4.34 14.67 -4.29
N GLU A 361 -4.24 13.40 -3.98
CA GLU A 361 -3.95 12.91 -2.63
C GLU A 361 -2.46 12.67 -2.39
N VAL A 362 -1.72 12.31 -3.44
CA VAL A 362 -0.30 11.96 -3.38
C VAL A 362 0.51 12.60 -4.49
N MET A 363 1.81 12.74 -4.27
CA MET A 363 2.80 13.24 -5.21
C MET A 363 3.97 12.27 -5.35
N LEU A 364 4.62 12.27 -6.49
CA LEU A 364 5.91 11.61 -6.72
C LEU A 364 7.03 12.58 -6.35
N THR A 365 7.97 12.15 -5.52
CA THR A 365 9.05 13.01 -5.00
C THR A 365 10.33 12.24 -4.67
N ASP A 366 11.32 12.93 -4.07
CA ASP A 366 12.57 12.36 -3.58
C ASP A 366 13.41 11.65 -4.66
N PHE A 367 13.46 12.22 -5.86
CA PHE A 367 14.49 11.90 -6.81
C PHE A 367 15.82 12.52 -6.32
N TYR A 368 16.80 11.71 -6.00
CA TYR A 368 18.10 12.18 -5.50
C TYR A 368 19.32 11.47 -6.13
N SER A 369 19.07 10.55 -7.06
CA SER A 369 20.11 9.87 -7.84
C SER A 369 19.72 9.82 -9.30
N THR A 370 20.67 10.00 -10.19
CA THR A 370 20.49 9.89 -11.66
C THR A 370 20.18 8.45 -12.11
N GLU A 371 20.24 7.49 -11.20
CA GLU A 371 19.79 6.12 -11.45
C GLU A 371 18.27 5.96 -11.25
N MET A 372 17.60 6.96 -10.69
CA MET A 372 16.17 6.90 -10.41
C MET A 372 15.34 7.25 -11.64
N TRP A 373 14.36 6.40 -11.90
CA TRP A 373 13.43 6.56 -12.99
C TRP A 373 12.06 5.98 -12.63
N VAL A 374 11.04 6.42 -13.38
CA VAL A 374 9.68 5.86 -13.37
C VAL A 374 9.16 5.70 -14.80
N GLU A 375 8.25 4.76 -15.02
CA GLU A 375 7.59 4.54 -16.31
C GLU A 375 6.08 4.56 -16.20
N TYR A 376 5.45 5.10 -17.23
CA TYR A 376 4.00 5.15 -17.40
C TYR A 376 3.59 4.52 -18.72
N GLY A 377 2.42 3.90 -18.75
CA GLY A 377 1.75 3.57 -20.02
C GLY A 377 0.95 4.77 -20.48
N VAL A 378 1.12 5.17 -21.74
CA VAL A 378 0.28 6.17 -22.40
C VAL A 378 -0.30 5.60 -23.69
N GLU A 379 -1.52 6.00 -24.05
CA GLU A 379 -2.21 5.54 -25.26
C GLU A 379 -2.55 6.74 -26.13
N VAL A 380 -1.99 6.75 -27.34
CA VAL A 380 -2.14 7.80 -28.34
C VAL A 380 -3.20 7.35 -29.32
N GLU A 381 -4.32 8.07 -29.40
CA GLU A 381 -5.44 7.73 -30.29
C GLU A 381 -5.18 8.09 -31.76
N GLU A 382 -4.38 9.12 -32.01
CA GLU A 382 -4.09 9.63 -33.35
C GLU A 382 -2.62 10.07 -33.46
N ALA A 383 -1.92 9.60 -34.48
CA ALA A 383 -0.54 10.02 -34.69
C ALA A 383 -0.41 11.55 -34.82
N GLY A 384 0.65 12.13 -34.27
CA GLY A 384 0.85 13.58 -34.31
C GLY A 384 1.97 14.07 -33.41
N GLU A 385 2.03 15.38 -33.26
CA GLU A 385 2.94 16.05 -32.34
C GLU A 385 2.22 16.28 -31.00
N TYR A 386 2.88 15.88 -29.90
CA TYR A 386 2.34 15.93 -28.55
C TYR A 386 3.31 16.63 -27.60
N GLU A 387 2.79 17.54 -26.79
CA GLU A 387 3.50 18.14 -25.66
C GLU A 387 3.11 17.42 -24.36
N LEU A 388 4.05 17.35 -23.41
CA LEU A 388 3.77 16.83 -22.06
C LEU A 388 3.62 18.01 -21.10
N LEU A 389 2.41 18.17 -20.55
CA LEU A 389 2.18 19.07 -19.43
C LEU A 389 2.57 18.39 -18.15
N VAL A 390 3.29 19.09 -17.27
CA VAL A 390 3.77 18.57 -15.99
C VAL A 390 3.48 19.56 -14.87
N ARG A 391 2.76 19.12 -13.85
CA ARG A 391 2.53 19.85 -12.62
C ARG A 391 3.61 19.49 -11.60
N TYR A 392 4.43 20.46 -11.21
CA TYR A 392 5.63 20.23 -10.45
C TYR A 392 5.88 21.29 -9.37
N SER A 393 6.71 20.92 -8.40
CA SER A 393 7.35 21.82 -7.43
C SER A 393 8.82 21.46 -7.27
N THR A 394 9.72 22.44 -7.27
CA THR A 394 11.14 22.21 -7.05
C THR A 394 11.79 23.41 -6.38
N PHE A 395 12.71 23.13 -5.43
CA PHE A 395 13.43 24.18 -4.69
C PHE A 395 14.50 24.86 -5.57
N MET A 396 15.08 24.12 -6.49
CA MET A 396 16.14 24.59 -7.40
C MET A 396 15.88 24.10 -8.81
N ASP A 397 16.50 24.69 -9.79
CA ASP A 397 16.44 24.19 -11.15
C ASP A 397 16.79 22.71 -11.18
N SER A 398 15.92 21.91 -11.80
CA SER A 398 16.03 20.46 -11.81
C SER A 398 15.74 19.92 -13.20
N THR A 399 16.64 19.11 -13.73
CA THR A 399 16.56 18.59 -15.10
C THR A 399 16.18 17.12 -15.11
N TYR A 400 15.19 16.81 -15.92
CA TYR A 400 14.71 15.45 -16.15
C TYR A 400 14.73 15.13 -17.64
N LYS A 401 14.98 13.87 -17.93
CA LYS A 401 14.89 13.29 -19.26
C LYS A 401 13.62 12.49 -19.38
N PHE A 402 12.85 12.76 -20.44
CA PHE A 402 11.67 12.03 -20.84
C PHE A 402 11.99 11.22 -22.10
N THR A 403 11.65 9.94 -22.10
CA THR A 403 11.90 9.02 -23.22
C THR A 403 10.60 8.33 -23.59
N ILE A 404 10.22 8.40 -24.88
CA ILE A 404 9.12 7.65 -25.47
C ILE A 404 9.62 7.00 -26.76
N ASP A 405 9.56 5.65 -26.83
CA ASP A 405 9.95 4.89 -28.04
C ASP A 405 11.34 5.27 -28.62
N GLY A 406 12.29 5.58 -27.75
CA GLY A 406 13.63 5.98 -28.14
C GLY A 406 13.79 7.46 -28.52
N ASN A 407 12.70 8.23 -28.58
CA ASN A 407 12.76 9.69 -28.65
C ASN A 407 13.02 10.24 -27.26
N GLU A 408 14.03 11.11 -27.14
CA GLU A 408 14.43 11.68 -25.86
C GLU A 408 14.32 13.20 -25.88
N VAL A 409 13.82 13.78 -24.78
CA VAL A 409 13.84 15.21 -24.54
C VAL A 409 14.27 15.47 -23.11
N GLU A 410 15.16 16.44 -22.90
CA GLU A 410 15.50 16.94 -21.59
C GLU A 410 14.76 18.25 -21.33
N HIS A 411 14.21 18.38 -20.13
CA HIS A 411 13.54 19.59 -19.69
C HIS A 411 14.04 20.02 -18.32
N THR A 412 14.34 21.32 -18.17
CA THR A 412 14.72 21.92 -16.90
C THR A 412 13.54 22.63 -16.27
N PHE A 413 13.07 22.10 -15.16
CA PHE A 413 12.07 22.69 -14.30
C PHE A 413 12.72 23.80 -13.48
N ALA A 414 12.27 25.04 -13.65
CA ALA A 414 12.81 26.17 -12.89
C ALA A 414 12.40 26.10 -11.41
N GLY A 415 13.31 26.50 -10.52
CA GLY A 415 13.00 26.63 -9.09
C GLY A 415 11.82 27.57 -8.87
N CYS A 416 10.83 27.11 -8.09
CA CYS A 416 9.55 27.82 -7.93
C CYS A 416 9.17 28.06 -6.47
N TYR A 417 10.06 27.88 -5.51
CA TYR A 417 9.83 28.27 -4.12
C TYR A 417 9.88 29.78 -3.93
N GLU A 418 8.96 30.31 -3.11
CA GLU A 418 8.99 31.73 -2.74
C GLU A 418 10.05 32.04 -1.69
N LEU A 419 10.34 33.35 -1.55
CA LEU A 419 11.20 33.86 -0.48
C LEU A 419 10.66 33.42 0.89
N GLY A 420 11.51 32.75 1.66
CA GLY A 420 11.12 32.15 2.94
C GLY A 420 10.90 30.64 2.90
N GLY A 421 11.01 30.01 1.72
CA GLY A 421 10.96 28.56 1.56
C GLY A 421 9.53 28.01 1.40
N THR A 422 8.57 28.86 1.08
CA THR A 422 7.20 28.40 0.78
C THR A 422 7.20 27.64 -0.54
N GLU A 423 6.68 26.42 -0.51
CA GLU A 423 6.51 25.60 -1.70
C GLU A 423 5.45 26.18 -2.63
N VAL A 424 5.75 26.23 -3.92
CA VAL A 424 4.84 26.67 -4.97
C VAL A 424 4.75 25.60 -6.04
N TRP A 425 3.54 25.29 -6.44
CA TRP A 425 3.27 24.37 -7.53
C TRP A 425 3.03 25.13 -8.84
N LYS A 426 3.68 24.69 -9.91
CA LYS A 426 3.58 25.26 -11.25
C LYS A 426 3.33 24.19 -12.28
N THR A 427 2.75 24.58 -13.41
CA THR A 427 2.63 23.73 -14.60
C THR A 427 3.57 24.26 -15.69
N THR A 428 4.24 23.35 -16.38
CA THR A 428 5.07 23.69 -17.55
C THR A 428 4.80 22.75 -18.71
N ARG A 429 5.33 23.10 -19.88
CA ARG A 429 5.35 22.28 -21.09
C ARG A 429 6.74 21.73 -21.31
N VAL A 430 6.83 20.42 -21.49
CA VAL A 430 8.02 19.76 -22.02
C VAL A 430 7.95 19.84 -23.56
N GLU A 431 9.11 20.00 -24.19
CA GLU A 431 9.23 20.08 -25.66
C GLU A 431 8.46 18.96 -26.37
N PRO A 432 7.75 19.27 -27.48
CA PRO A 432 6.90 18.30 -28.15
C PRO A 432 7.66 17.11 -28.74
N LEU A 433 6.96 15.97 -28.79
CA LEU A 433 7.42 14.72 -29.38
C LEU A 433 6.43 14.25 -30.45
N ASN A 434 6.95 13.71 -31.56
CA ASN A 434 6.13 13.06 -32.58
C ASN A 434 5.84 11.62 -32.17
N LEU A 435 4.55 11.28 -32.01
CA LEU A 435 4.11 9.96 -31.57
C LEU A 435 3.23 9.34 -32.64
N SER A 436 3.36 8.01 -32.81
CA SER A 436 2.42 7.21 -33.60
C SER A 436 1.16 6.92 -32.82
N GLU A 437 0.11 6.49 -33.50
CA GLU A 437 -1.07 5.88 -32.87
C GLU A 437 -0.66 4.59 -32.13
N GLY A 438 -1.21 4.36 -30.95
CA GLY A 438 -1.02 3.14 -30.17
C GLY A 438 -0.55 3.35 -28.74
N LYS A 439 -0.08 2.26 -28.14
CA LYS A 439 0.41 2.20 -26.75
C LYS A 439 1.90 2.43 -26.69
N HIS A 440 2.29 3.34 -25.80
CA HIS A 440 3.68 3.75 -25.61
C HIS A 440 4.09 3.65 -24.15
N THR A 441 5.41 3.64 -23.92
CA THR A 441 6.01 3.77 -22.60
C THR A 441 6.69 5.11 -22.47
N LEU A 442 6.18 5.95 -21.57
CA LEU A 442 6.82 7.19 -21.15
C LEU A 442 7.70 6.90 -19.95
N ARG A 443 9.01 7.09 -20.08
CA ARG A 443 9.97 7.04 -18.98
C ARG A 443 10.40 8.44 -18.60
N MET A 444 10.43 8.71 -17.29
CA MET A 444 10.97 9.93 -16.69
C MET A 444 12.15 9.57 -15.80
N SER A 445 13.31 10.18 -16.04
CA SER A 445 14.55 9.91 -15.31
C SER A 445 15.17 11.21 -14.82
N LEU A 446 15.74 11.23 -13.63
CA LEU A 446 16.48 12.38 -13.12
C LEU A 446 17.81 12.52 -13.86
N THR A 447 18.14 13.74 -14.32
CA THR A 447 19.46 14.11 -14.82
C THR A 447 20.21 14.97 -13.81
N GLN A 448 19.53 15.95 -13.20
CA GLN A 448 20.12 16.85 -12.20
C GLN A 448 19.05 17.44 -11.28
N GLY A 449 19.39 17.68 -10.02
CA GLY A 449 18.52 18.39 -9.07
C GLY A 449 17.58 17.46 -8.32
N ARG A 450 16.40 17.97 -7.96
CA ARG A 450 15.30 17.28 -7.25
C ARG A 450 13.99 17.90 -7.64
N GLY A 451 12.91 17.14 -7.64
CA GLY A 451 11.58 17.68 -7.91
C GLY A 451 10.48 16.83 -7.28
N SER A 452 9.34 17.46 -7.11
CA SER A 452 8.07 16.84 -6.75
C SER A 452 7.11 17.01 -7.92
N PHE A 453 6.32 15.99 -8.22
CA PHE A 453 5.42 15.94 -9.38
C PHE A 453 4.05 15.45 -8.92
N ASN A 454 3.02 16.20 -9.26
CA ASN A 454 1.65 15.87 -8.90
C ASN A 454 0.97 15.09 -10.03
N TRP A 455 0.88 15.69 -11.22
CA TRP A 455 0.26 15.07 -12.37
C TRP A 455 1.00 15.41 -13.68
N MET A 456 0.73 14.59 -14.71
CA MET A 456 1.17 14.79 -16.08
C MET A 456 -0.02 14.63 -17.04
N CYS A 457 0.06 15.27 -18.22
CA CYS A 457 -0.91 15.14 -19.28
C CYS A 457 -0.22 15.19 -20.63
N LEU A 458 -0.40 14.18 -21.46
CA LEU A 458 0.09 14.18 -22.84
C LEU A 458 -0.99 14.80 -23.74
N ARG A 459 -0.71 15.97 -24.31
CA ARG A 459 -1.67 16.77 -25.07
C ARG A 459 -1.19 17.00 -26.51
N LYS A 460 -2.10 16.86 -27.49
CA LYS A 460 -1.79 17.11 -28.90
C LYS A 460 -1.50 18.59 -29.15
N VAL A 461 -0.42 18.87 -29.86
CA VAL A 461 -0.10 20.24 -30.29
C VAL A 461 -1.10 20.65 -31.36
N LYS A 462 -1.73 21.83 -31.20
CA LYS A 462 -2.75 22.36 -32.11
C LYS A 462 -2.13 23.02 -33.32
#